data_8daac18221d455be1034c3faa4600d81
#
_entry.id   8daac18221d455be1034c3faa4600d81
#
_cell.length_a   1.000
_cell.length_b   1.000
_cell.length_c   1.000
_cell.angle_alpha   90.00
_cell.angle_beta   90.00
_cell.angle_gamma   90.00
#
_symmetry.space_group_name_H-M   'P 1'
#
loop_
_entity.id
_entity.type
_entity.pdbx_description
1 polymer ?
#
loop_
_entity_poly.entity_id
_entity_poly.type
_entity_poly.pdbx_seq_one_letter_code
_entity_poly.pdbx_strand_id
1 'polypeptide(L)'
;MTEKYNMPDEHGHFGPYGGIFVAETLMPPIQELNAAYQHYLTDPEFIKELDADLKYYVGRPSPLYHAERWSRELGGAQIYLKREDLNHTGSHKINNTVGQALLAKRMGKTRIIAETGAGQHGVATATIAARLGLECVVYMGAVDVARQSLNVYRMKLLGATVVAVESGSKTLKDALNEALRDWVTNVDNTFYIIGTVAGPHPYPAMVRDFQAIIGREAKEQCIEATGRLPDALVACVGGGSNAIGLFYPFIEDKSVKMYGVEAAGDGVATGRHSAPLCAGRPGVLHGNRTYLMCDDDGEIIETHSISAGLDYPGVGPEHAWLKDTGRANYVNITDAEALEGFYALTRMEGIIPALESSHAMAYTMKLAPTMNKDESIIINLSGRGDKDMQTMAKLEGIEL
;
A
#
# COMPACT_ATOMS: atom_id res chain seq x y z
N MET A 1 -26.21 20.02 7.05
CA MET A 1 -24.78 19.81 7.42
C MET A 1 -24.47 18.37 7.05
N THR A 2 -23.66 18.12 6.04
CA THR A 2 -23.16 16.76 5.74
C THR A 2 -22.29 16.34 6.92
N GLU A 3 -22.61 15.20 7.56
CA GLU A 3 -21.76 14.64 8.60
C GLU A 3 -20.34 14.46 8.04
N LYS A 4 -19.35 14.96 8.79
CA LYS A 4 -17.94 14.81 8.45
C LYS A 4 -17.59 13.32 8.48
N TYR A 5 -16.82 12.85 7.50
CA TYR A 5 -16.33 11.48 7.48
C TYR A 5 -15.54 11.16 8.77
N ASN A 6 -16.04 10.24 9.55
CA ASN A 6 -15.50 9.87 10.87
C ASN A 6 -15.41 8.34 11.02
N MET A 7 -14.66 7.70 10.13
CA MET A 7 -14.42 6.26 10.18
C MET A 7 -12.96 5.96 10.53
N PRO A 8 -12.70 4.84 11.21
CA PRO A 8 -13.65 3.85 11.70
C PRO A 8 -14.41 4.33 12.95
N ASP A 9 -15.45 3.57 13.36
CA ASP A 9 -16.09 3.73 14.66
C ASP A 9 -15.15 3.35 15.83
N GLU A 10 -15.64 3.46 17.07
CA GLU A 10 -14.88 3.14 18.28
C GLU A 10 -14.46 1.65 18.39
N HIS A 11 -15.09 0.77 17.63
CA HIS A 11 -14.79 -0.66 17.56
C HIS A 11 -13.94 -1.02 16.32
N GLY A 12 -13.53 -0.05 15.55
CA GLY A 12 -12.68 -0.23 14.37
C GLY A 12 -13.43 -0.65 13.11
N HIS A 13 -14.75 -0.37 13.03
CA HIS A 13 -15.54 -0.71 11.87
C HIS A 13 -15.67 0.46 10.89
N PHE A 14 -15.62 0.13 9.62
CA PHE A 14 -15.97 0.96 8.47
C PHE A 14 -17.31 0.41 7.92
N GLY A 15 -18.44 0.82 8.52
CA GLY A 15 -19.72 0.18 8.29
C GLY A 15 -19.69 -1.32 8.66
N PRO A 16 -19.94 -2.26 7.72
CA PRO A 16 -19.89 -3.70 8.03
C PRO A 16 -18.48 -4.30 7.99
N TYR A 17 -17.46 -3.52 7.64
CA TYR A 17 -16.08 -3.96 7.45
C TYR A 17 -15.17 -3.56 8.61
N GLY A 18 -13.97 -4.13 8.68
CA GLY A 18 -13.02 -3.87 9.77
C GLY A 18 -13.23 -4.77 10.97
N GLY A 19 -13.09 -4.20 12.17
CA GLY A 19 -13.24 -4.90 13.46
C GLY A 19 -11.97 -5.65 13.90
N ILE A 20 -12.13 -6.53 14.90
CA ILE A 20 -11.04 -7.29 15.52
C ILE A 20 -11.44 -8.77 15.54
N PHE A 21 -10.90 -9.56 14.63
CA PHE A 21 -11.16 -11.00 14.49
C PHE A 21 -9.89 -11.79 14.75
N VAL A 22 -9.46 -11.83 16.00
CA VAL A 22 -8.19 -12.47 16.43
C VAL A 22 -8.43 -13.42 17.61
N ALA A 23 -7.44 -14.26 17.91
CA ALA A 23 -7.47 -15.08 19.12
C ALA A 23 -7.47 -14.18 20.38
N GLU A 24 -8.12 -14.62 21.45
CA GLU A 24 -8.23 -13.87 22.71
C GLU A 24 -6.87 -13.44 23.27
N THR A 25 -5.82 -14.23 23.06
CA THR A 25 -4.45 -13.95 23.49
C THR A 25 -3.86 -12.67 22.84
N LEU A 26 -4.37 -12.25 21.68
CA LEU A 26 -3.96 -11.01 21.01
C LEU A 26 -4.80 -9.79 21.44
N MET A 27 -5.89 -9.96 22.16
CA MET A 27 -6.73 -8.82 22.55
C MET A 27 -6.00 -7.81 23.45
N PRO A 28 -5.27 -8.22 24.53
CA PRO A 28 -4.52 -7.25 25.34
C PRO A 28 -3.47 -6.47 24.54
N PRO A 29 -2.57 -7.08 23.73
CA PRO A 29 -1.60 -6.32 22.95
C PRO A 29 -2.23 -5.42 21.89
N ILE A 30 -3.37 -5.80 21.30
CA ILE A 30 -4.10 -4.91 20.38
C ILE A 30 -4.71 -3.71 21.11
N GLN A 31 -5.24 -3.91 22.32
CA GLN A 31 -5.76 -2.80 23.14
C GLN A 31 -4.64 -1.87 23.59
N GLU A 32 -3.47 -2.41 23.99
CA GLU A 32 -2.26 -1.63 24.29
C GLU A 32 -1.83 -0.80 23.08
N LEU A 33 -1.77 -1.43 21.90
CA LEU A 33 -1.44 -0.75 20.65
C LEU A 33 -2.43 0.37 20.32
N ASN A 34 -3.74 0.10 20.44
CA ASN A 34 -4.75 1.11 20.15
C ASN A 34 -4.64 2.30 21.11
N ALA A 35 -4.46 2.05 22.40
CA ALA A 35 -4.28 3.10 23.39
C ALA A 35 -3.03 3.95 23.11
N ALA A 36 -1.91 3.32 22.78
CA ALA A 36 -0.68 4.00 22.42
C ALA A 36 -0.85 4.82 21.12
N TYR A 37 -1.45 4.26 20.09
CA TYR A 37 -1.73 4.93 18.82
C TYR A 37 -2.59 6.18 19.03
N GLN A 38 -3.72 6.10 19.76
CA GLN A 38 -4.59 7.24 20.05
C GLN A 38 -3.86 8.33 20.85
N HIS A 39 -3.04 7.93 21.81
CA HIS A 39 -2.26 8.87 22.64
C HIS A 39 -1.21 9.61 21.78
N TYR A 40 -0.36 8.88 21.07
CA TYR A 40 0.78 9.46 20.36
C TYR A 40 0.39 10.24 19.11
N LEU A 41 -0.73 9.95 18.46
CA LEU A 41 -1.24 10.81 17.36
C LEU A 41 -1.60 12.23 17.80
N THR A 42 -1.78 12.47 19.09
CA THR A 42 -2.06 13.79 19.66
C THR A 42 -0.91 14.35 20.50
N ASP A 43 0.16 13.59 20.69
CA ASP A 43 1.35 14.01 21.43
C ASP A 43 2.24 14.93 20.57
N PRO A 44 2.43 16.21 20.96
CA PRO A 44 3.22 17.17 20.19
C PRO A 44 4.69 16.74 19.97
N GLU A 45 5.30 16.05 20.93
CA GLU A 45 6.69 15.60 20.80
C GLU A 45 6.81 14.42 19.82
N PHE A 46 5.84 13.51 19.84
CA PHE A 46 5.79 12.43 18.84
C PHE A 46 5.57 12.99 17.43
N ILE A 47 4.61 13.91 17.26
CA ILE A 47 4.32 14.52 15.96
C ILE A 47 5.56 15.25 15.44
N LYS A 48 6.24 16.03 16.29
CA LYS A 48 7.46 16.75 15.93
C LYS A 48 8.60 15.81 15.51
N GLU A 49 8.78 14.67 16.21
CA GLU A 49 9.79 13.65 15.85
C GLU A 49 9.41 12.99 14.51
N LEU A 50 8.15 12.61 14.33
CA LEU A 50 7.64 12.04 13.08
C LEU A 50 7.82 13.00 11.89
N ASP A 51 7.45 14.27 12.05
CA ASP A 51 7.59 15.29 10.99
C ASP A 51 9.06 15.53 10.63
N ALA A 52 9.94 15.56 11.63
CA ALA A 52 11.39 15.67 11.39
C ALA A 52 11.94 14.47 10.61
N ASP A 53 11.49 13.26 10.95
CA ASP A 53 11.89 12.05 10.25
C ASP A 53 11.33 11.98 8.82
N LEU A 54 10.07 12.34 8.64
CA LEU A 54 9.45 12.43 7.31
C LEU A 54 10.20 13.45 6.43
N LYS A 55 10.59 14.59 6.99
CA LYS A 55 11.29 15.65 6.25
C LYS A 55 12.75 15.31 5.95
N TYR A 56 13.53 14.96 6.97
CA TYR A 56 14.99 14.89 6.86
C TYR A 56 15.51 13.48 6.55
N TYR A 57 14.76 12.44 6.89
CA TYR A 57 15.16 11.05 6.64
C TYR A 57 14.43 10.43 5.46
N VAL A 58 13.12 10.64 5.34
CA VAL A 58 12.32 10.14 4.21
C VAL A 58 12.49 11.01 2.97
N GLY A 59 12.69 12.32 3.14
CA GLY A 59 12.89 13.27 2.03
C GLY A 59 11.59 13.93 1.56
N ARG A 60 10.58 14.05 2.45
CA ARG A 60 9.32 14.71 2.13
C ARG A 60 9.41 16.24 2.20
N PRO A 61 8.52 16.99 1.50
CA PRO A 61 7.43 16.48 0.66
C PRO A 61 7.92 15.82 -0.63
N SER A 62 7.30 14.70 -1.03
CA SER A 62 7.55 14.15 -2.36
C SER A 62 6.94 15.05 -3.44
N PRO A 63 7.60 15.23 -4.60
CA PRO A 63 7.09 16.14 -5.62
C PRO A 63 5.76 15.68 -6.24
N LEU A 64 4.97 16.66 -6.69
CA LEU A 64 3.90 16.45 -7.68
C LEU A 64 4.46 16.85 -9.05
N TYR A 65 4.72 15.86 -9.91
CA TYR A 65 5.35 16.06 -11.21
C TYR A 65 4.32 16.07 -12.33
N HIS A 66 4.29 17.13 -13.13
CA HIS A 66 3.46 17.20 -14.34
C HIS A 66 4.10 16.38 -15.45
N ALA A 67 3.47 15.25 -15.83
CA ALA A 67 3.90 14.40 -16.94
C ALA A 67 3.43 15.01 -18.28
N GLU A 68 4.05 16.12 -18.67
CA GLU A 68 3.60 16.98 -19.76
C GLU A 68 3.61 16.27 -21.11
N ARG A 69 4.70 15.55 -21.41
CA ARG A 69 4.82 14.82 -22.66
C ARG A 69 3.79 13.70 -22.76
N TRP A 70 3.60 12.97 -21.67
CA TRP A 70 2.62 11.89 -21.63
C TRP A 70 1.19 12.41 -21.71
N SER A 71 0.86 13.52 -21.04
CA SER A 71 -0.44 14.18 -21.13
C SER A 71 -0.75 14.60 -22.58
N ARG A 72 0.22 15.17 -23.27
CA ARG A 72 0.08 15.59 -24.67
C ARG A 72 -0.13 14.40 -25.62
N GLU A 73 0.60 13.31 -25.40
CA GLU A 73 0.53 12.10 -26.23
C GLU A 73 -0.82 11.37 -26.08
N LEU A 74 -1.31 11.24 -24.86
CA LEU A 74 -2.60 10.60 -24.60
C LEU A 74 -3.79 11.47 -25.04
N GLY A 75 -3.63 12.79 -25.00
CA GLY A 75 -4.73 13.73 -25.15
C GLY A 75 -5.68 13.70 -23.94
N GLY A 76 -6.63 14.64 -23.85
CA GLY A 76 -7.54 14.76 -22.70
C GLY A 76 -6.84 15.34 -21.46
N ALA A 77 -7.08 14.75 -20.28
CA ALA A 77 -6.67 15.31 -19.01
C ALA A 77 -5.15 15.49 -18.85
N GLN A 78 -4.77 16.48 -18.04
CA GLN A 78 -3.39 16.69 -17.60
C GLN A 78 -3.02 15.66 -16.51
N ILE A 79 -1.88 15.02 -16.66
CA ILE A 79 -1.43 13.93 -15.78
C ILE A 79 -0.35 14.44 -14.83
N TYR A 80 -0.59 14.26 -13.54
CA TYR A 80 0.36 14.55 -12.48
C TYR A 80 0.73 13.28 -11.72
N LEU A 81 2.01 13.09 -11.44
CA LEU A 81 2.53 11.95 -10.68
C LEU A 81 2.90 12.42 -9.28
N LYS A 82 2.28 11.86 -8.25
CA LYS A 82 2.75 11.99 -6.87
C LYS A 82 3.92 11.02 -6.69
N ARG A 83 5.13 11.57 -6.57
CA ARG A 83 6.41 10.86 -6.71
C ARG A 83 6.86 10.17 -5.41
N GLU A 84 6.08 9.20 -4.92
CA GLU A 84 6.45 8.39 -3.75
C GLU A 84 7.65 7.44 -4.02
N ASP A 85 7.97 7.22 -5.28
CA ASP A 85 9.16 6.50 -5.75
C ASP A 85 10.48 7.21 -5.40
N LEU A 86 10.45 8.51 -5.12
CA LEU A 86 11.61 9.31 -4.73
C LEU A 86 11.90 9.32 -3.22
N ASN A 87 10.99 8.80 -2.41
CA ASN A 87 11.21 8.68 -0.98
C ASN A 87 12.39 7.75 -0.67
N HIS A 88 13.03 7.94 0.48
CA HIS A 88 14.01 6.98 0.98
C HIS A 88 13.45 5.56 0.95
N THR A 89 14.23 4.58 0.53
CA THR A 89 13.88 3.19 0.19
C THR A 89 13.14 2.99 -1.14
N GLY A 90 12.67 4.07 -1.79
CA GLY A 90 12.11 4.02 -3.15
C GLY A 90 10.62 3.70 -3.25
N SER A 91 9.85 3.90 -2.17
CA SER A 91 8.40 3.75 -2.19
C SER A 91 7.70 4.45 -1.01
N HIS A 92 6.36 4.54 -1.07
CA HIS A 92 5.50 5.06 0.00
C HIS A 92 5.61 4.28 1.33
N LYS A 93 6.14 3.05 1.32
CA LYS A 93 6.17 2.17 2.51
C LYS A 93 6.91 2.79 3.70
N ILE A 94 7.93 3.58 3.44
CA ILE A 94 8.74 4.23 4.48
C ILE A 94 7.91 5.18 5.37
N ASN A 95 6.88 5.83 4.83
CA ASN A 95 6.03 6.75 5.60
C ASN A 95 5.40 6.03 6.80
N ASN A 96 4.80 4.87 6.51
CA ASN A 96 4.14 4.04 7.51
C ASN A 96 5.13 3.39 8.48
N THR A 97 6.25 2.84 7.96
CA THR A 97 7.22 2.14 8.81
C THR A 97 7.91 3.07 9.79
N VAL A 98 8.18 4.33 9.43
CA VAL A 98 8.69 5.35 10.35
C VAL A 98 7.69 5.58 11.48
N GLY A 99 6.42 5.83 11.17
CA GLY A 99 5.40 6.07 12.19
C GLY A 99 5.23 4.89 13.16
N GLN A 100 5.10 3.67 12.61
CA GLN A 100 4.95 2.47 13.45
C GLN A 100 6.21 2.15 14.27
N ALA A 101 7.41 2.33 13.72
CA ALA A 101 8.65 2.06 14.46
C ALA A 101 8.90 3.07 15.59
N LEU A 102 8.56 4.35 15.39
CA LEU A 102 8.56 5.35 16.46
C LEU A 102 7.56 4.99 17.56
N LEU A 103 6.36 4.51 17.18
CA LEU A 103 5.36 4.05 18.12
C LEU A 103 5.87 2.83 18.91
N ALA A 104 6.46 1.84 18.24
CA ALA A 104 7.07 0.66 18.86
C ALA A 104 8.11 1.07 19.91
N LYS A 105 8.99 2.03 19.57
CA LYS A 105 10.00 2.56 20.49
C LYS A 105 9.36 3.23 21.72
N ARG A 106 8.29 4.03 21.55
CA ARG A 106 7.55 4.66 22.65
C ARG A 106 6.84 3.64 23.54
N MET A 107 6.43 2.50 22.98
CA MET A 107 5.88 1.37 23.73
C MET A 107 6.95 0.50 24.40
N GLY A 108 8.24 0.84 24.29
CA GLY A 108 9.33 0.09 24.89
C GLY A 108 9.66 -1.25 24.22
N LYS A 109 9.15 -1.49 23.01
CA LYS A 109 9.43 -2.72 22.26
C LYS A 109 10.87 -2.67 21.71
N THR A 110 11.57 -3.79 21.79
CA THR A 110 12.99 -3.91 21.38
C THR A 110 13.16 -4.69 20.08
N ARG A 111 12.12 -5.36 19.65
CA ARG A 111 12.07 -6.20 18.44
C ARG A 111 10.89 -5.80 17.58
N ILE A 112 11.10 -5.73 16.27
CA ILE A 112 10.06 -5.52 15.29
C ILE A 112 10.01 -6.67 14.28
N ILE A 113 8.82 -7.03 13.86
CA ILE A 113 8.60 -8.00 12.79
C ILE A 113 7.77 -7.37 11.69
N ALA A 114 7.91 -7.89 10.47
CA ALA A 114 7.13 -7.48 9.32
C ALA A 114 6.90 -8.65 8.36
N GLU A 115 5.84 -8.58 7.59
CA GLU A 115 5.63 -9.37 6.39
C GLU A 115 6.07 -8.59 5.14
N THR A 116 6.37 -9.28 4.05
CA THR A 116 6.60 -8.62 2.77
C THR A 116 6.37 -9.57 1.59
N GLY A 117 5.82 -9.05 0.47
CA GLY A 117 5.72 -9.74 -0.82
C GLY A 117 6.81 -9.23 -1.77
N ALA A 118 6.62 -8.05 -2.37
CA ALA A 118 7.62 -7.42 -3.26
C ALA A 118 8.93 -7.01 -2.58
N GLY A 119 9.04 -7.13 -1.25
CA GLY A 119 10.22 -6.77 -0.48
C GLY A 119 10.32 -5.29 -0.09
N GLN A 120 9.51 -4.41 -0.65
CA GLN A 120 9.58 -2.97 -0.36
C GLN A 120 9.23 -2.63 1.09
N HIS A 121 8.21 -3.29 1.65
CA HIS A 121 7.85 -3.11 3.05
C HIS A 121 8.94 -3.66 3.97
N GLY A 122 9.47 -4.85 3.67
CA GLY A 122 10.57 -5.45 4.42
C GLY A 122 11.81 -4.56 4.41
N VAL A 123 12.20 -4.00 3.27
CA VAL A 123 13.33 -3.05 3.17
C VAL A 123 13.06 -1.80 3.99
N ALA A 124 11.86 -1.21 3.92
CA ALA A 124 11.51 -0.02 4.69
C ALA A 124 11.54 -0.31 6.21
N THR A 125 11.03 -1.47 6.64
CA THR A 125 11.07 -1.90 8.04
C THR A 125 12.50 -2.15 8.51
N ALA A 126 13.31 -2.90 7.75
CA ALA A 126 14.71 -3.12 8.08
C ALA A 126 15.52 -1.82 8.16
N THR A 127 15.21 -0.86 7.27
CA THR A 127 15.85 0.46 7.24
C THR A 127 15.59 1.24 8.53
N ILE A 128 14.34 1.33 8.95
CA ILE A 128 14.02 2.08 10.19
C ILE A 128 14.45 1.32 11.44
N ALA A 129 14.43 -0.02 11.42
CA ALA A 129 14.95 -0.83 12.51
C ALA A 129 16.45 -0.60 12.75
N ALA A 130 17.24 -0.63 11.67
CA ALA A 130 18.68 -0.34 11.73
C ALA A 130 18.95 1.04 12.33
N ARG A 131 18.20 2.07 11.88
CA ARG A 131 18.32 3.44 12.39
C ARG A 131 17.98 3.56 13.87
N LEU A 132 16.96 2.85 14.35
CA LEU A 132 16.49 2.95 15.74
C LEU A 132 17.16 1.94 16.69
N GLY A 133 18.03 1.07 16.17
CA GLY A 133 18.72 0.03 16.94
C GLY A 133 17.78 -1.08 17.44
N LEU A 134 16.75 -1.42 16.66
CA LEU A 134 15.78 -2.47 16.97
C LEU A 134 16.15 -3.78 16.26
N GLU A 135 15.95 -4.91 16.93
CA GLU A 135 16.00 -6.21 16.27
C GLU A 135 14.89 -6.29 15.20
N CYS A 136 15.19 -6.84 14.02
CA CYS A 136 14.25 -6.91 12.93
C CYS A 136 14.18 -8.30 12.30
N VAL A 137 12.97 -8.87 12.21
CA VAL A 137 12.71 -10.11 11.49
C VAL A 137 11.64 -9.85 10.41
N VAL A 138 11.93 -10.26 9.18
CA VAL A 138 11.02 -10.09 8.05
C VAL A 138 10.61 -11.45 7.49
N TYR A 139 9.32 -11.72 7.48
CA TYR A 139 8.72 -12.92 6.89
C TYR A 139 8.39 -12.64 5.42
N MET A 140 8.82 -13.55 4.54
CA MET A 140 8.61 -13.42 3.10
C MET A 140 8.35 -14.79 2.49
N GLY A 141 7.34 -14.92 1.65
CA GLY A 141 7.05 -16.18 0.97
C GLY A 141 8.24 -16.66 0.13
N ALA A 142 8.52 -17.96 0.13
CA ALA A 142 9.70 -18.50 -0.56
C ALA A 142 9.70 -18.21 -2.07
N VAL A 143 8.53 -18.15 -2.70
CA VAL A 143 8.37 -17.71 -4.10
C VAL A 143 8.78 -16.26 -4.27
N ASP A 144 8.38 -15.40 -3.35
CA ASP A 144 8.72 -13.97 -3.37
C ASP A 144 10.20 -13.72 -3.08
N VAL A 145 10.81 -14.51 -2.17
CA VAL A 145 12.26 -14.48 -1.90
C VAL A 145 13.06 -14.71 -3.19
N ALA A 146 12.63 -15.66 -4.00
CA ALA A 146 13.29 -15.95 -5.29
C ALA A 146 13.07 -14.82 -6.31
N ARG A 147 11.84 -14.27 -6.39
CA ARG A 147 11.49 -13.19 -7.33
C ARG A 147 12.17 -11.85 -7.02
N GLN A 148 12.46 -11.59 -5.74
CA GLN A 148 12.89 -10.28 -5.22
C GLN A 148 14.22 -10.36 -4.45
N SER A 149 15.17 -11.11 -4.96
CA SER A 149 16.46 -11.41 -4.33
C SER A 149 17.27 -10.14 -3.95
N LEU A 150 17.19 -9.07 -4.75
CA LEU A 150 17.85 -7.79 -4.45
C LEU A 150 17.29 -7.14 -3.17
N ASN A 151 15.99 -7.18 -2.96
CA ASN A 151 15.39 -6.65 -1.73
C ASN A 151 15.72 -7.54 -0.52
N VAL A 152 15.78 -8.86 -0.70
CA VAL A 152 16.26 -9.79 0.34
C VAL A 152 17.68 -9.45 0.76
N TYR A 153 18.56 -9.19 -0.19
CA TYR A 153 19.94 -8.79 0.10
C TYR A 153 20.01 -7.43 0.82
N ARG A 154 19.21 -6.45 0.39
CA ARG A 154 19.12 -5.14 1.09
C ARG A 154 18.70 -5.30 2.56
N MET A 155 17.67 -6.12 2.84
CA MET A 155 17.22 -6.37 4.21
C MET A 155 18.33 -7.00 5.07
N LYS A 156 19.06 -7.98 4.52
CA LYS A 156 20.21 -8.60 5.21
C LYS A 156 21.36 -7.61 5.46
N LEU A 157 21.68 -6.74 4.50
CA LEU A 157 22.68 -5.67 4.67
C LEU A 157 22.29 -4.69 5.79
N LEU A 158 21.00 -4.44 5.98
CA LEU A 158 20.47 -3.59 7.04
C LEU A 158 20.39 -4.30 8.41
N GLY A 159 20.86 -5.54 8.48
CA GLY A 159 20.90 -6.32 9.73
C GLY A 159 19.62 -7.08 10.05
N ALA A 160 18.63 -7.09 9.17
CA ALA A 160 17.40 -7.86 9.39
C ALA A 160 17.60 -9.35 9.08
N THR A 161 16.92 -10.19 9.86
CA THR A 161 16.75 -11.61 9.56
C THR A 161 15.58 -11.77 8.59
N VAL A 162 15.81 -12.39 7.44
CA VAL A 162 14.75 -12.72 6.48
C VAL A 162 14.42 -14.19 6.59
N VAL A 163 13.15 -14.50 6.94
CA VAL A 163 12.63 -15.87 7.07
C VAL A 163 11.79 -16.20 5.84
N ALA A 164 12.23 -17.20 5.07
CA ALA A 164 11.48 -17.71 3.94
C ALA A 164 10.33 -18.61 4.45
N VAL A 165 9.10 -18.28 4.07
CA VAL A 165 7.90 -19.05 4.45
C VAL A 165 7.60 -20.07 3.37
N GLU A 166 7.69 -21.36 3.75
CA GLU A 166 7.53 -22.52 2.86
C GLU A 166 6.12 -23.12 2.88
N SER A 167 5.23 -22.62 3.74
CA SER A 167 3.85 -23.10 3.86
C SER A 167 2.91 -22.43 2.86
N GLY A 168 1.79 -23.08 2.54
CA GLY A 168 0.73 -22.55 1.68
C GLY A 168 1.19 -22.26 0.26
N SER A 169 0.72 -21.15 -0.31
CA SER A 169 1.11 -20.66 -1.64
C SER A 169 2.53 -20.06 -1.66
N LYS A 170 3.18 -19.93 -0.51
CA LYS A 170 4.53 -19.36 -0.34
C LYS A 170 4.64 -17.91 -0.84
N THR A 171 3.57 -17.13 -0.65
CA THR A 171 3.45 -15.72 -1.06
C THR A 171 3.14 -14.82 0.14
N LEU A 172 2.79 -13.55 -0.12
CA LEU A 172 2.50 -12.54 0.90
C LEU A 172 1.46 -12.98 1.93
N LYS A 173 0.39 -13.72 1.54
CA LYS A 173 -0.64 -14.21 2.46
C LYS A 173 -0.02 -15.09 3.55
N ASP A 174 0.86 -15.99 3.18
CA ASP A 174 1.48 -16.92 4.12
C ASP A 174 2.54 -16.25 4.99
N ALA A 175 3.24 -15.24 4.44
CA ALA A 175 4.13 -14.38 5.21
C ALA A 175 3.38 -13.62 6.32
N LEU A 176 2.18 -13.10 6.05
CA LEU A 176 1.29 -12.49 7.05
C LEU A 176 0.90 -13.50 8.15
N ASN A 177 0.51 -14.71 7.75
CA ASN A 177 0.15 -15.76 8.71
C ASN A 177 1.31 -16.09 9.66
N GLU A 178 2.54 -16.18 9.14
CA GLU A 178 3.70 -16.52 9.94
C GLU A 178 4.12 -15.36 10.86
N ALA A 179 4.06 -14.13 10.37
CA ALA A 179 4.28 -12.94 11.19
C ALA A 179 3.28 -12.85 12.35
N LEU A 180 2.00 -13.16 12.11
CA LEU A 180 0.99 -13.21 13.16
C LEU A 180 1.29 -14.30 14.20
N ARG A 181 1.78 -15.49 13.80
CA ARG A 181 2.18 -16.56 14.72
C ARG A 181 3.36 -16.15 15.60
N ASP A 182 4.38 -15.52 15.01
CA ASP A 182 5.50 -14.97 15.77
C ASP A 182 5.01 -13.91 16.76
N TRP A 183 4.16 -12.99 16.30
CA TRP A 183 3.65 -11.93 17.18
C TRP A 183 2.90 -12.49 18.39
N VAL A 184 1.99 -13.46 18.20
CA VAL A 184 1.29 -14.13 19.31
C VAL A 184 2.27 -14.71 20.34
N THR A 185 3.38 -15.25 19.86
CA THR A 185 4.38 -15.90 20.72
C THR A 185 5.25 -14.91 21.49
N ASN A 186 5.50 -13.73 20.93
CA ASN A 186 6.52 -12.78 21.40
C ASN A 186 5.96 -11.37 21.67
N VAL A 187 4.70 -11.24 22.04
CA VAL A 187 4.00 -9.94 22.18
C VAL A 187 4.64 -8.99 23.18
N ASP A 188 5.31 -9.50 24.22
CA ASP A 188 5.86 -8.68 25.29
C ASP A 188 6.94 -7.71 24.79
N ASN A 189 7.84 -8.18 23.94
CA ASN A 189 8.99 -7.40 23.45
C ASN A 189 8.90 -7.03 21.97
N THR A 190 7.90 -7.56 21.24
CA THR A 190 7.81 -7.49 19.79
C THR A 190 6.65 -6.61 19.34
N PHE A 191 6.93 -5.72 18.38
CA PHE A 191 5.93 -4.95 17.66
C PHE A 191 5.82 -5.48 16.23
N TYR A 192 4.58 -5.75 15.79
CA TYR A 192 4.33 -6.12 14.41
C TYR A 192 4.07 -4.87 13.57
N ILE A 193 4.96 -4.56 12.63
CA ILE A 193 4.79 -3.47 11.66
C ILE A 193 4.07 -4.01 10.44
N ILE A 194 2.76 -3.80 10.33
CA ILE A 194 1.97 -4.20 9.16
C ILE A 194 2.18 -3.23 8.01
N GLY A 195 2.45 -3.78 6.82
CA GLY A 195 2.83 -3.01 5.64
C GLY A 195 1.68 -2.44 4.82
N THR A 196 0.43 -2.76 5.16
CA THR A 196 -0.74 -2.31 4.43
C THR A 196 -1.92 -2.02 5.37
N VAL A 197 -3.03 -1.50 4.84
CA VAL A 197 -4.26 -1.18 5.61
C VAL A 197 -5.11 -2.43 5.86
N ALA A 198 -4.46 -3.55 6.16
CA ALA A 198 -5.07 -4.81 6.56
C ALA A 198 -4.81 -5.08 8.05
N GLY A 199 -5.32 -6.20 8.56
CA GLY A 199 -5.15 -6.58 9.95
C GLY A 199 -6.29 -6.11 10.85
N PRO A 200 -6.30 -6.52 12.14
CA PRO A 200 -7.28 -6.10 13.11
C PRO A 200 -7.16 -4.60 13.42
N HIS A 201 -8.24 -3.97 13.83
CA HIS A 201 -8.15 -2.62 14.39
C HIS A 201 -7.11 -2.59 15.53
N PRO A 202 -6.20 -1.55 15.64
CA PRO A 202 -6.23 -0.28 14.92
C PRO A 202 -5.43 -0.24 13.60
N TYR A 203 -4.82 -1.33 13.15
CA TYR A 203 -3.90 -1.31 12.00
C TYR A 203 -4.43 -0.61 10.75
N PRO A 204 -5.67 -0.85 10.25
CA PRO A 204 -6.15 -0.18 9.06
C PRO A 204 -6.16 1.35 9.19
N ALA A 205 -6.65 1.87 10.32
CA ALA A 205 -6.69 3.31 10.59
C ALA A 205 -5.28 3.88 10.81
N MET A 206 -4.46 3.20 11.59
CA MET A 206 -3.09 3.63 11.90
C MET A 206 -2.22 3.73 10.64
N VAL A 207 -2.25 2.71 9.79
CA VAL A 207 -1.50 2.72 8.52
C VAL A 207 -2.02 3.81 7.59
N ARG A 208 -3.35 3.99 7.48
CA ARG A 208 -3.96 5.08 6.74
C ARG A 208 -3.43 6.43 7.20
N ASP A 209 -3.43 6.69 8.50
CA ASP A 209 -3.09 8.00 9.05
C ASP A 209 -1.62 8.35 8.81
N PHE A 210 -0.71 7.37 8.91
CA PHE A 210 0.70 7.56 8.53
C PHE A 210 0.90 7.72 7.01
N GLN A 211 0.03 7.14 6.19
CA GLN A 211 0.10 7.30 4.73
C GLN A 211 -0.65 8.55 4.23
N ALA A 212 -1.56 9.13 5.01
CA ALA A 212 -2.38 10.28 4.60
C ALA A 212 -1.56 11.53 4.25
N ILE A 213 -0.29 11.58 4.64
CA ILE A 213 0.66 12.63 4.21
C ILE A 213 0.74 12.71 2.67
N ILE A 214 0.60 11.59 1.95
CA ILE A 214 0.59 11.54 0.49
C ILE A 214 -0.49 12.46 -0.09
N GLY A 215 -1.73 12.27 0.36
CA GLY A 215 -2.87 13.03 -0.15
C GLY A 215 -2.90 14.47 0.37
N ARG A 216 -2.45 14.73 1.61
CA ARG A 216 -2.32 16.10 2.13
C ARG A 216 -1.39 16.94 1.25
N GLU A 217 -0.19 16.44 0.99
CA GLU A 217 0.77 17.11 0.12
C GLU A 217 0.26 17.21 -1.33
N ALA A 218 -0.33 16.13 -1.88
CA ALA A 218 -0.85 16.14 -3.24
C ALA A 218 -1.95 17.20 -3.44
N LYS A 219 -2.80 17.40 -2.42
CA LYS A 219 -3.86 18.41 -2.44
C LYS A 219 -3.30 19.83 -2.49
N GLU A 220 -2.37 20.15 -1.61
CA GLU A 220 -1.71 21.45 -1.56
C GLU A 220 -0.92 21.73 -2.85
N GLN A 221 -0.11 20.78 -3.28
CA GLN A 221 0.71 20.89 -4.50
C GLN A 221 -0.14 21.02 -5.77
N CYS A 222 -1.28 20.34 -5.84
CA CYS A 222 -2.19 20.46 -6.98
C CYS A 222 -2.83 21.85 -7.03
N ILE A 223 -3.27 22.38 -5.89
CA ILE A 223 -3.82 23.74 -5.82
C ILE A 223 -2.74 24.76 -6.19
N GLU A 224 -1.51 24.59 -5.71
CA GLU A 224 -0.39 25.46 -6.07
C GLU A 224 -0.10 25.43 -7.58
N ALA A 225 -0.09 24.23 -8.18
CA ALA A 225 0.25 24.06 -9.60
C ALA A 225 -0.87 24.45 -10.57
N THR A 226 -2.15 24.26 -10.19
CA THR A 226 -3.30 24.39 -11.12
C THR A 226 -4.35 25.40 -10.67
N GLY A 227 -4.27 25.91 -9.45
CA GLY A 227 -5.27 26.82 -8.84
C GLY A 227 -6.53 26.10 -8.34
N ARG A 228 -6.64 24.76 -8.46
CA ARG A 228 -7.85 24.00 -8.09
C ARG A 228 -7.53 22.57 -7.65
N LEU A 229 -8.54 21.87 -7.12
CA LEU A 229 -8.44 20.44 -6.83
C LEU A 229 -8.35 19.62 -8.14
N PRO A 230 -7.76 18.42 -8.11
CA PRO A 230 -7.78 17.51 -9.25
C PRO A 230 -9.19 17.00 -9.53
N ASP A 231 -9.45 16.60 -10.77
CA ASP A 231 -10.74 15.99 -11.15
C ASP A 231 -10.77 14.50 -10.83
N ALA A 232 -9.60 13.84 -10.85
CA ALA A 232 -9.50 12.43 -10.53
C ALA A 232 -8.18 12.07 -9.80
N LEU A 233 -8.28 11.06 -8.95
CA LEU A 233 -7.16 10.37 -8.30
C LEU A 233 -7.11 8.93 -8.79
N VAL A 234 -5.93 8.43 -9.10
CA VAL A 234 -5.71 7.04 -9.52
C VAL A 234 -4.58 6.41 -8.69
N ALA A 235 -4.82 5.24 -8.14
CA ALA A 235 -3.79 4.49 -7.40
C ALA A 235 -4.01 2.98 -7.53
N CYS A 236 -2.93 2.20 -7.57
CA CYS A 236 -3.03 0.74 -7.55
C CYS A 236 -3.48 0.25 -6.16
N VAL A 237 -4.19 -0.88 -6.14
CA VAL A 237 -4.74 -1.48 -4.92
C VAL A 237 -4.37 -2.96 -4.86
N GLY A 238 -3.48 -3.31 -3.91
CA GLY A 238 -3.34 -4.63 -3.35
C GLY A 238 -4.04 -4.62 -1.99
N GLY A 239 -3.30 -4.58 -0.86
CA GLY A 239 -3.90 -4.24 0.42
C GLY A 239 -4.42 -2.79 0.50
N GLY A 240 -3.89 -1.87 -0.32
CA GLY A 240 -4.45 -0.55 -0.56
C GLY A 240 -3.83 0.61 0.23
N SER A 241 -2.67 0.44 0.88
CA SER A 241 -2.10 1.50 1.74
C SER A 241 -1.70 2.77 0.96
N ASN A 242 -1.14 2.63 -0.24
CA ASN A 242 -0.81 3.78 -1.08
C ASN A 242 -2.07 4.52 -1.57
N ALA A 243 -3.10 3.77 -1.93
CA ALA A 243 -4.35 4.32 -2.44
C ALA A 243 -5.12 5.07 -1.36
N ILE A 244 -5.28 4.49 -0.16
CA ILE A 244 -5.97 5.19 0.93
C ILE A 244 -5.17 6.39 1.41
N GLY A 245 -3.84 6.32 1.40
CA GLY A 245 -2.97 7.46 1.71
C GLY A 245 -3.20 8.65 0.78
N LEU A 246 -3.44 8.40 -0.51
CA LEU A 246 -3.82 9.43 -1.46
C LEU A 246 -5.29 9.86 -1.29
N PHE A 247 -6.22 8.90 -1.13
CA PHE A 247 -7.67 9.15 -1.17
C PHE A 247 -8.21 9.81 0.10
N TYR A 248 -7.72 9.41 1.27
CA TYR A 248 -8.29 9.81 2.56
C TYR A 248 -8.43 11.33 2.73
N PRO A 249 -7.42 12.18 2.43
CA PRO A 249 -7.56 13.63 2.53
C PRO A 249 -8.56 14.27 1.56
N PHE A 250 -9.02 13.52 0.54
CA PHE A 250 -9.99 13.97 -0.45
C PHE A 250 -11.39 13.36 -0.27
N ILE A 251 -11.62 12.54 0.76
CA ILE A 251 -12.91 11.85 0.94
C ILE A 251 -14.08 12.84 0.97
N GLU A 252 -13.90 14.00 1.58
CA GLU A 252 -14.91 15.05 1.67
C GLU A 252 -15.05 15.90 0.38
N ASP A 253 -14.05 15.87 -0.49
CA ASP A 253 -14.07 16.61 -1.76
C ASP A 253 -14.86 15.81 -2.81
N LYS A 254 -16.19 15.89 -2.77
CA LYS A 254 -17.10 15.06 -3.57
C LYS A 254 -16.97 15.25 -5.10
N SER A 255 -16.40 16.38 -5.53
CA SER A 255 -16.08 16.64 -6.95
C SER A 255 -14.90 15.81 -7.45
N VAL A 256 -14.01 15.37 -6.57
CA VAL A 256 -12.82 14.58 -6.92
C VAL A 256 -13.20 13.11 -7.04
N LYS A 257 -13.09 12.55 -8.24
CA LYS A 257 -13.30 11.12 -8.50
C LYS A 257 -12.10 10.31 -8.01
N MET A 258 -12.34 9.11 -7.50
CA MET A 258 -11.29 8.22 -7.01
C MET A 258 -11.36 6.88 -7.73
N TYR A 259 -10.23 6.40 -8.24
CA TYR A 259 -10.11 5.13 -8.94
C TYR A 259 -9.02 4.27 -8.31
N GLY A 260 -9.44 3.19 -7.64
CA GLY A 260 -8.55 2.13 -7.16
C GLY A 260 -8.39 1.06 -8.24
N VAL A 261 -7.16 0.75 -8.60
CA VAL A 261 -6.85 -0.17 -9.70
C VAL A 261 -6.30 -1.47 -9.15
N GLU A 262 -7.06 -2.55 -9.27
CA GLU A 262 -6.69 -3.90 -8.85
C GLU A 262 -6.01 -4.68 -9.98
N ALA A 263 -5.27 -5.73 -9.63
CA ALA A 263 -4.60 -6.61 -10.59
C ALA A 263 -5.56 -7.70 -11.12
N ALA A 264 -5.91 -7.62 -12.39
CA ALA A 264 -6.68 -8.66 -13.07
C ALA A 264 -5.83 -9.87 -13.52
N GLY A 265 -4.52 -9.86 -13.29
CA GLY A 265 -3.66 -10.98 -13.67
C GLY A 265 -3.81 -11.37 -15.15
N ASP A 266 -4.17 -12.64 -15.37
CA ASP A 266 -4.46 -13.18 -16.74
C ASP A 266 -5.89 -12.80 -17.22
N GLY A 267 -6.63 -12.01 -16.44
CA GLY A 267 -8.04 -11.63 -16.66
C GLY A 267 -8.98 -12.24 -15.64
N VAL A 268 -9.92 -11.44 -15.13
CA VAL A 268 -10.87 -11.85 -14.07
C VAL A 268 -11.62 -13.13 -14.46
N ALA A 269 -12.05 -13.26 -15.73
CA ALA A 269 -12.79 -14.43 -16.23
C ALA A 269 -11.99 -15.74 -16.19
N THR A 270 -10.66 -15.69 -16.07
CA THR A 270 -9.79 -16.89 -15.99
C THR A 270 -9.72 -17.47 -14.57
N GLY A 271 -10.15 -16.71 -13.56
CA GLY A 271 -9.95 -17.03 -12.14
C GLY A 271 -8.52 -16.79 -11.64
N ARG A 272 -7.58 -16.42 -12.50
CA ARG A 272 -6.17 -16.12 -12.17
C ARG A 272 -5.96 -14.62 -12.06
N HIS A 273 -6.37 -14.04 -10.94
CA HIS A 273 -6.29 -12.60 -10.67
C HIS A 273 -6.21 -12.31 -9.18
N SER A 274 -6.02 -11.03 -8.82
CA SER A 274 -5.94 -10.52 -7.44
C SER A 274 -6.79 -9.25 -7.30
N ALA A 275 -8.09 -9.37 -7.62
CA ALA A 275 -9.03 -8.25 -7.66
C ALA A 275 -10.25 -8.49 -6.75
N PRO A 276 -10.06 -8.50 -5.40
CA PRO A 276 -11.13 -8.82 -4.45
C PRO A 276 -12.29 -7.83 -4.47
N LEU A 277 -12.07 -6.54 -4.73
CA LEU A 277 -13.14 -5.55 -4.83
C LEU A 277 -13.96 -5.70 -6.12
N CYS A 278 -13.33 -6.09 -7.23
CA CYS A 278 -14.01 -6.27 -8.51
C CYS A 278 -14.75 -7.61 -8.63
N ALA A 279 -14.20 -8.69 -8.01
CA ALA A 279 -14.69 -10.05 -8.24
C ALA A 279 -14.77 -10.94 -7.00
N GLY A 280 -14.39 -10.44 -5.83
CA GLY A 280 -14.47 -11.16 -4.56
C GLY A 280 -15.78 -10.93 -3.82
N ARG A 281 -15.82 -11.40 -2.58
CA ARG A 281 -16.97 -11.27 -1.68
C ARG A 281 -16.54 -10.97 -0.24
N PRO A 282 -17.45 -10.42 0.62
CA PRO A 282 -17.13 -10.16 2.02
C PRO A 282 -16.81 -11.43 2.82
N GLY A 283 -15.76 -11.37 3.63
CA GLY A 283 -15.35 -12.43 4.55
C GLY A 283 -14.34 -11.91 5.57
N VAL A 284 -13.72 -12.78 6.33
CA VAL A 284 -12.72 -12.44 7.36
C VAL A 284 -11.35 -13.00 6.97
N LEU A 285 -10.34 -12.14 6.94
CA LEU A 285 -8.94 -12.51 6.69
C LEU A 285 -8.01 -11.65 7.53
N HIS A 286 -6.95 -12.25 8.08
CA HIS A 286 -5.91 -11.56 8.85
C HIS A 286 -6.45 -10.61 9.93
N GLY A 287 -7.55 -11.02 10.60
CA GLY A 287 -8.10 -10.31 11.75
C GLY A 287 -9.07 -9.17 11.45
N ASN A 288 -9.51 -8.97 10.21
CA ASN A 288 -10.54 -8.01 9.85
C ASN A 288 -11.53 -8.56 8.82
N ARG A 289 -12.74 -7.98 8.78
CA ARG A 289 -13.72 -8.27 7.75
C ARG A 289 -13.54 -7.33 6.57
N THR A 290 -13.47 -7.89 5.36
CA THR A 290 -13.28 -7.13 4.12
C THR A 290 -13.75 -7.94 2.90
N TYR A 291 -13.52 -7.44 1.67
CA TYR A 291 -13.66 -8.24 0.46
C TYR A 291 -12.49 -9.19 0.27
N LEU A 292 -12.77 -10.44 -0.09
CA LEU A 292 -11.80 -11.52 -0.25
C LEU A 292 -11.98 -12.25 -1.58
N MET A 293 -10.88 -12.81 -2.08
CA MET A 293 -10.87 -13.89 -3.05
C MET A 293 -11.08 -15.20 -2.31
N CYS A 294 -12.30 -15.72 -2.30
CA CYS A 294 -12.62 -17.01 -1.68
C CYS A 294 -13.71 -17.75 -2.46
N ASP A 295 -13.72 -19.06 -2.35
CA ASP A 295 -14.71 -19.95 -2.94
C ASP A 295 -16.04 -19.97 -2.16
N ASP A 296 -16.95 -20.88 -2.54
CA ASP A 296 -18.29 -20.97 -1.92
C ASP A 296 -18.26 -21.50 -0.50
N ASP A 297 -17.23 -22.25 -0.14
CA ASP A 297 -17.00 -22.77 1.21
C ASP A 297 -16.24 -21.79 2.10
N GLY A 298 -15.79 -20.64 1.54
CA GLY A 298 -15.05 -19.60 2.24
C GLY A 298 -13.54 -19.83 2.29
N GLU A 299 -13.02 -20.83 1.57
CA GLU A 299 -11.58 -21.05 1.45
C GLU A 299 -10.94 -19.99 0.53
N ILE A 300 -9.77 -19.50 0.93
CA ILE A 300 -9.04 -18.48 0.16
C ILE A 300 -8.54 -19.07 -1.15
N ILE A 301 -8.95 -18.47 -2.27
CA ILE A 301 -8.49 -18.82 -3.61
C ILE A 301 -7.06 -18.28 -3.79
N GLU A 302 -6.19 -19.08 -4.41
CA GLU A 302 -4.85 -18.64 -4.80
C GLU A 302 -4.95 -17.49 -5.82
N THR A 303 -4.26 -16.40 -5.52
CA THR A 303 -4.26 -15.20 -6.36
C THR A 303 -3.10 -15.21 -7.35
N HIS A 304 -3.18 -14.34 -8.36
CA HIS A 304 -2.12 -14.16 -9.35
C HIS A 304 -2.00 -12.72 -9.79
N SER A 305 -0.77 -12.22 -9.80
CA SER A 305 -0.35 -10.96 -10.42
C SER A 305 1.13 -11.01 -10.78
N ILE A 306 1.50 -10.40 -11.90
CA ILE A 306 2.90 -10.14 -12.24
C ILE A 306 3.60 -9.29 -11.17
N SER A 307 2.83 -8.47 -10.48
CA SER A 307 3.28 -7.63 -9.37
C SER A 307 3.12 -8.35 -8.03
N ALA A 308 4.24 -8.74 -7.41
CA ALA A 308 4.22 -9.39 -6.10
C ALA A 308 3.55 -8.55 -4.99
N GLY A 309 3.58 -7.22 -5.11
CA GLY A 309 2.94 -6.32 -4.13
C GLY A 309 1.42 -6.20 -4.29
N LEU A 310 0.85 -6.67 -5.41
CA LEU A 310 -0.60 -6.73 -5.64
C LEU A 310 -1.15 -8.17 -5.53
N ASP A 311 -0.28 -9.18 -5.40
CA ASP A 311 -0.64 -10.58 -5.27
C ASP A 311 -1.10 -10.90 -3.85
N TYR A 312 -2.34 -10.48 -3.53
CA TYR A 312 -2.95 -10.58 -2.20
C TYR A 312 -4.47 -10.79 -2.31
N PRO A 313 -5.04 -11.80 -1.61
CA PRO A 313 -6.45 -12.16 -1.77
C PRO A 313 -7.43 -11.26 -1.04
N GLY A 314 -6.98 -10.26 -0.30
CA GLY A 314 -7.82 -9.34 0.46
C GLY A 314 -7.52 -7.88 0.14
N VAL A 315 -8.21 -6.97 0.83
CA VAL A 315 -8.04 -5.53 0.70
C VAL A 315 -8.32 -4.84 2.03
N GLY A 316 -7.89 -3.60 2.20
CA GLY A 316 -8.22 -2.81 3.39
C GLY A 316 -9.73 -2.60 3.55
N PRO A 317 -10.26 -2.69 4.79
CA PRO A 317 -11.71 -2.61 5.04
C PRO A 317 -12.29 -1.23 4.70
N GLU A 318 -11.51 -0.16 4.78
CA GLU A 318 -11.94 1.17 4.36
C GLU A 318 -12.18 1.24 2.83
N HIS A 319 -11.37 0.54 2.02
CA HIS A 319 -11.63 0.42 0.58
C HIS A 319 -12.94 -0.32 0.28
N ALA A 320 -13.24 -1.37 1.05
CA ALA A 320 -14.51 -2.08 0.95
C ALA A 320 -15.70 -1.13 1.23
N TRP A 321 -15.58 -0.31 2.26
CA TRP A 321 -16.57 0.70 2.60
C TRP A 321 -16.70 1.80 1.54
N LEU A 322 -15.60 2.33 1.04
CA LEU A 322 -15.60 3.35 -0.02
C LEU A 322 -16.20 2.84 -1.33
N LYS A 323 -16.03 1.54 -1.63
CA LYS A 323 -16.71 0.88 -2.77
C LYS A 323 -18.22 0.84 -2.56
N ASP A 324 -18.68 0.28 -1.44
CA ASP A 324 -20.10 0.04 -1.19
C ASP A 324 -20.90 1.34 -1.07
N THR A 325 -20.27 2.40 -0.56
CA THR A 325 -20.87 3.74 -0.49
C THR A 325 -20.77 4.51 -1.81
N GLY A 326 -20.11 3.96 -2.83
CA GLY A 326 -19.92 4.61 -4.12
C GLY A 326 -18.99 5.83 -4.06
N ARG A 327 -18.19 5.98 -2.96
CA ARG A 327 -17.25 7.10 -2.86
C ARG A 327 -16.02 6.93 -3.73
N ALA A 328 -15.55 5.69 -3.90
CA ALA A 328 -14.46 5.35 -4.80
C ALA A 328 -14.90 4.26 -5.79
N ASN A 329 -14.37 4.35 -7.01
CA ASN A 329 -14.58 3.36 -8.06
C ASN A 329 -13.39 2.41 -8.07
N TYR A 330 -13.67 1.11 -8.15
CA TYR A 330 -12.62 0.11 -8.27
C TYR A 330 -12.71 -0.56 -9.64
N VAL A 331 -11.58 -0.61 -10.29
CA VAL A 331 -11.39 -1.14 -11.63
C VAL A 331 -10.23 -2.12 -11.62
N ASN A 332 -10.06 -2.88 -12.68
CA ASN A 332 -8.97 -3.84 -12.79
C ASN A 332 -8.22 -3.72 -14.10
N ILE A 333 -6.94 -4.10 -14.07
CA ILE A 333 -6.00 -4.07 -15.20
C ILE A 333 -5.27 -5.40 -15.24
N THR A 334 -5.16 -6.00 -16.41
CA THR A 334 -4.43 -7.24 -16.63
C THR A 334 -2.91 -7.02 -16.58
N ASP A 335 -2.16 -8.11 -16.40
CA ASP A 335 -0.69 -8.08 -16.40
C ASP A 335 -0.14 -7.52 -17.73
N ALA A 336 -0.75 -7.90 -18.86
CA ALA A 336 -0.36 -7.37 -20.18
C ALA A 336 -0.55 -5.85 -20.27
N GLU A 337 -1.70 -5.33 -19.83
CA GLU A 337 -1.98 -3.90 -19.82
C GLU A 337 -1.06 -3.16 -18.84
N ALA A 338 -0.76 -3.75 -17.68
CA ALA A 338 0.18 -3.18 -16.71
C ALA A 338 1.58 -3.01 -17.33
N LEU A 339 2.04 -3.97 -18.14
CA LEU A 339 3.30 -3.85 -18.89
C LEU A 339 3.24 -2.72 -19.92
N GLU A 340 2.12 -2.52 -20.60
CA GLU A 340 1.94 -1.35 -21.49
C GLU A 340 2.10 -0.04 -20.71
N GLY A 341 1.47 0.07 -19.53
CA GLY A 341 1.61 1.22 -18.63
C GLY A 341 3.05 1.44 -18.15
N PHE A 342 3.76 0.34 -17.83
CA PHE A 342 5.19 0.37 -17.46
C PHE A 342 6.03 0.99 -18.57
N TYR A 343 5.92 0.47 -19.79
CA TYR A 343 6.70 0.96 -20.93
C TYR A 343 6.29 2.38 -21.35
N ALA A 344 5.01 2.73 -21.26
CA ALA A 344 4.53 4.05 -21.61
C ALA A 344 5.21 5.12 -20.73
N LEU A 345 5.14 5.01 -19.42
CA LEU A 345 5.77 5.97 -18.53
C LEU A 345 7.29 5.98 -18.69
N THR A 346 7.91 4.80 -18.77
CA THR A 346 9.37 4.68 -18.94
C THR A 346 9.87 5.40 -20.19
N ARG A 347 9.19 5.23 -21.33
CA ARG A 347 9.63 5.79 -22.62
C ARG A 347 9.21 7.25 -22.84
N MET A 348 8.09 7.66 -22.22
CA MET A 348 7.59 9.03 -22.38
C MET A 348 8.24 10.00 -21.40
N GLU A 349 8.42 9.62 -20.14
CA GLU A 349 8.89 10.53 -19.09
C GLU A 349 10.26 10.13 -18.51
N GLY A 350 10.84 9.01 -18.94
CA GLY A 350 12.12 8.52 -18.39
C GLY A 350 12.01 8.06 -16.93
N ILE A 351 10.83 7.69 -16.51
CA ILE A 351 10.53 7.24 -15.13
C ILE A 351 10.14 5.76 -15.17
N ILE A 352 10.91 4.91 -14.49
CA ILE A 352 10.65 3.47 -14.42
C ILE A 352 9.77 3.20 -13.19
N PRO A 353 8.45 2.95 -13.37
CA PRO A 353 7.55 2.67 -12.24
C PRO A 353 7.74 1.23 -11.73
N ALA A 354 7.41 1.00 -10.47
CA ALA A 354 7.20 -0.37 -9.99
C ALA A 354 6.02 -1.01 -10.72
N LEU A 355 6.03 -2.34 -10.88
CA LEU A 355 4.95 -3.10 -11.52
C LEU A 355 3.59 -2.88 -10.84
N GLU A 356 3.59 -2.64 -9.54
CA GLU A 356 2.39 -2.23 -8.79
C GLU A 356 1.80 -0.94 -9.39
N SER A 357 2.61 0.11 -9.47
CA SER A 357 2.19 1.43 -9.97
C SER A 357 1.81 1.38 -11.44
N SER A 358 2.39 0.46 -12.21
CA SER A 358 2.11 0.30 -13.65
C SER A 358 0.64 -0.01 -13.94
N HIS A 359 -0.07 -0.66 -13.02
CA HIS A 359 -1.52 -0.86 -13.13
C HIS A 359 -2.29 0.47 -13.13
N ALA A 360 -1.89 1.40 -12.24
CA ALA A 360 -2.49 2.75 -12.22
C ALA A 360 -2.14 3.55 -13.50
N MET A 361 -0.93 3.38 -14.03
CA MET A 361 -0.53 3.99 -15.31
C MET A 361 -1.38 3.47 -16.46
N ALA A 362 -1.58 2.16 -16.56
CA ALA A 362 -2.39 1.52 -17.60
C ALA A 362 -3.85 1.98 -17.57
N TYR A 363 -4.44 2.09 -16.37
CA TYR A 363 -5.80 2.62 -16.26
C TYR A 363 -5.88 4.09 -16.67
N THR A 364 -4.88 4.89 -16.33
CA THR A 364 -4.83 6.30 -16.72
C THR A 364 -4.76 6.46 -18.24
N MET A 365 -4.09 5.56 -18.95
CA MET A 365 -4.08 5.55 -20.42
C MET A 365 -5.49 5.37 -21.02
N LYS A 366 -6.38 4.69 -20.31
CA LYS A 366 -7.79 4.54 -20.70
C LYS A 366 -8.65 5.73 -20.27
N LEU A 367 -8.37 6.30 -19.09
CA LEU A 367 -9.19 7.36 -18.49
C LEU A 367 -8.89 8.73 -19.11
N ALA A 368 -7.61 9.12 -19.24
CA ALA A 368 -7.23 10.46 -19.64
C ALA A 368 -7.86 10.91 -20.98
N PRO A 369 -7.88 10.09 -22.04
CA PRO A 369 -8.51 10.47 -23.33
C PRO A 369 -10.00 10.73 -23.23
N THR A 370 -10.69 10.27 -22.20
CA THR A 370 -12.14 10.47 -21.98
C THR A 370 -12.47 11.76 -21.24
N MET A 371 -11.46 12.46 -20.76
CA MET A 371 -11.59 13.69 -19.97
C MET A 371 -11.22 14.92 -20.80
N ASN A 372 -11.59 16.11 -20.35
CA ASN A 372 -11.26 17.37 -21.01
C ASN A 372 -9.81 17.76 -20.79
N LYS A 373 -9.25 18.59 -21.68
CA LYS A 373 -7.84 19.05 -21.62
C LYS A 373 -7.50 19.93 -20.41
N ASP A 374 -8.50 20.53 -19.80
CA ASP A 374 -8.39 21.37 -18.61
C ASP A 374 -8.63 20.59 -17.32
N GLU A 375 -9.08 19.33 -17.42
CA GLU A 375 -9.18 18.43 -16.28
C GLU A 375 -7.81 17.83 -15.93
N SER A 376 -7.65 17.40 -14.66
CA SER A 376 -6.40 16.85 -14.17
C SER A 376 -6.58 15.54 -13.41
N ILE A 377 -5.60 14.65 -13.59
CA ILE A 377 -5.51 13.36 -12.89
C ILE A 377 -4.25 13.37 -12.04
N ILE A 378 -4.34 13.03 -10.75
CA ILE A 378 -3.18 12.69 -9.94
C ILE A 378 -3.07 11.17 -9.84
N ILE A 379 -1.92 10.64 -10.25
CA ILE A 379 -1.58 9.22 -10.07
C ILE A 379 -0.59 9.09 -8.91
N ASN A 380 -0.84 8.17 -7.99
CA ASN A 380 0.18 7.83 -7.00
C ASN A 380 1.24 6.91 -7.60
N LEU A 381 2.39 7.44 -7.94
CA LEU A 381 3.56 6.65 -8.33
C LEU A 381 4.20 6.09 -7.05
N SER A 382 3.62 4.99 -6.57
CA SER A 382 3.80 4.46 -5.22
C SER A 382 5.18 3.86 -4.95
N GLY A 383 5.93 3.51 -6.00
CA GLY A 383 7.28 2.95 -5.90
C GLY A 383 8.00 2.92 -7.23
N ARG A 384 9.33 2.82 -7.18
CA ARG A 384 10.20 2.73 -8.37
C ARG A 384 10.44 1.29 -8.81
N GLY A 385 10.72 1.12 -10.10
CA GLY A 385 10.83 -0.18 -10.76
C GLY A 385 12.18 -0.88 -10.64
N ASP A 386 13.19 -0.30 -9.97
CA ASP A 386 14.51 -0.93 -9.86
C ASP A 386 14.48 -2.38 -9.33
N LYS A 387 13.52 -2.66 -8.43
CA LYS A 387 13.31 -3.99 -7.88
C LYS A 387 12.81 -5.01 -8.92
N ASP A 388 12.18 -4.54 -9.99
CA ASP A 388 11.50 -5.34 -10.99
C ASP A 388 12.36 -5.62 -12.22
N MET A 389 13.59 -5.07 -12.30
CA MET A 389 14.44 -5.18 -13.48
C MET A 389 14.76 -6.62 -13.87
N GLN A 390 14.99 -7.50 -12.89
CA GLN A 390 15.22 -8.93 -13.17
C GLN A 390 13.97 -9.60 -13.74
N THR A 391 12.79 -9.26 -13.24
CA THR A 391 11.51 -9.75 -13.76
C THR A 391 11.29 -9.26 -15.18
N MET A 392 11.54 -7.98 -15.44
CA MET A 392 11.39 -7.38 -16.76
C MET A 392 12.37 -7.98 -17.77
N ALA A 393 13.65 -8.13 -17.40
CA ALA A 393 14.65 -8.76 -18.26
C ALA A 393 14.25 -10.20 -18.64
N LYS A 394 13.78 -10.98 -17.64
CA LYS A 394 13.30 -12.35 -17.88
C LYS A 394 12.12 -12.40 -18.86
N LEU A 395 11.17 -11.47 -18.76
CA LEU A 395 10.03 -11.36 -19.68
C LEU A 395 10.47 -11.00 -21.10
N GLU A 396 11.55 -10.25 -21.25
CA GLU A 396 12.15 -9.89 -22.54
C GLU A 396 13.15 -10.94 -23.05
N GLY A 397 13.39 -12.02 -22.31
CA GLY A 397 14.35 -13.07 -22.67
C GLY A 397 15.83 -12.63 -22.52
N ILE A 398 16.08 -11.64 -21.68
CA ILE A 398 17.41 -11.09 -21.38
C ILE A 398 17.94 -11.71 -20.08
N GLU A 399 19.15 -12.26 -20.11
CA GLU A 399 19.89 -12.68 -18.91
C GLU A 399 20.68 -11.49 -18.37
N LEU A 400 20.50 -11.19 -17.06
CA LEU A 400 21.22 -10.12 -16.33
C LEU A 400 22.30 -10.73 -15.44
#